data_fef83f2cb4cc1283edc75228a95a7442
#
_entry.id   fef83f2cb4cc1283edc75228a95a7442
#
_cell.length_a   1.000
_cell.length_b   1.000
_cell.length_c   1.000
_cell.angle_alpha   90.00
_cell.angle_beta   90.00
_cell.angle_gamma   90.00
#
_symmetry.space_group_name_H-M   'P 1'
#
loop_
_entity.id
_entity.type
_entity.pdbx_description
1 polymer ?
#
loop_
_entity_poly.entity_id
_entity_poly.type
_entity_poly.pdbx_seq_one_letter_code
_entity_poly.pdbx_strand_id
1 'polypeptide(L)'
;MNNITTCISTYNNLPYLKLAIKSIRKYSHFKDMPVVVYAENCDDGTDEWLVDNAEKYGLTYLIEHNDPAKGIGGGLNVVADMVQTEFINFIHADMVVSQDWDLELYKMFEKYPDEKLWVNSHRVEPDMFGGESRPGTVIIPREMFGYTHDEFEERYFIDWAAEFTEQNDVEIPKGEGVSGMIRKVDWDHIGGNDDRFAPAWWEDFDLFLRMKNEGYRFILPSKSLVFHFGARSSHFPKDDFTRESSRSKECEPAGAQKFVDKWGGMPAFDEWGMICGIK
;
A
#
# COMPACT_ATOMS: atom_id res chain seq x y z
N MET A 1 -4.56 -18.32 -16.25
CA MET A 1 -3.35 -17.48 -16.40
C MET A 1 -3.43 -16.40 -15.34
N ASN A 2 -2.34 -16.18 -14.60
CA ASN A 2 -2.30 -15.11 -13.60
C ASN A 2 -2.36 -13.75 -14.30
N ASN A 3 -3.46 -13.05 -14.11
CA ASN A 3 -3.69 -11.74 -14.71
C ASN A 3 -3.35 -10.58 -13.77
N ILE A 4 -2.67 -10.88 -12.65
CA ILE A 4 -2.37 -9.93 -11.57
C ILE A 4 -0.86 -9.88 -11.35
N THR A 5 -0.31 -8.68 -11.20
CA THR A 5 1.06 -8.44 -10.73
C THR A 5 1.01 -7.66 -9.42
N THR A 6 1.71 -8.14 -8.40
CA THR A 6 1.92 -7.37 -7.16
C THR A 6 3.13 -6.47 -7.28
N CYS A 7 2.95 -5.21 -6.93
CA CYS A 7 3.91 -4.11 -7.07
C CYS A 7 4.31 -3.55 -5.71
N ILE A 8 5.62 -3.45 -5.45
CA ILE A 8 6.19 -2.94 -4.21
C ILE A 8 7.23 -1.88 -4.54
N SER A 9 7.09 -0.68 -3.97
CA SER A 9 8.15 0.31 -3.92
C SER A 9 8.76 0.34 -2.52
N THR A 10 10.10 0.40 -2.42
CA THR A 10 10.81 0.36 -1.13
C THR A 10 11.94 1.37 -1.05
N TYR A 11 12.19 1.85 0.17
CA TYR A 11 13.29 2.70 0.56
C TYR A 11 13.74 2.33 1.99
N ASN A 12 14.96 1.77 2.13
CA ASN A 12 15.55 1.42 3.43
C ASN A 12 14.61 0.66 4.39
N ASN A 13 14.02 -0.44 3.91
CA ASN A 13 13.00 -1.18 4.63
C ASN A 13 13.20 -2.70 4.56
N LEU A 14 14.46 -3.14 4.42
CA LEU A 14 14.80 -4.54 4.14
C LEU A 14 14.16 -5.58 5.07
N PRO A 15 14.16 -5.43 6.40
CA PRO A 15 13.54 -6.43 7.27
C PRO A 15 12.06 -6.62 6.99
N TYR A 16 11.34 -5.53 6.79
CA TYR A 16 9.91 -5.53 6.48
C TYR A 16 9.62 -6.03 5.06
N LEU A 17 10.41 -5.62 4.06
CA LEU A 17 10.32 -6.12 2.68
C LEU A 17 10.44 -7.65 2.64
N LYS A 18 11.33 -8.23 3.45
CA LYS A 18 11.47 -9.69 3.59
C LYS A 18 10.18 -10.34 4.14
N LEU A 19 9.53 -9.72 5.11
CA LEU A 19 8.25 -10.20 5.64
C LEU A 19 7.15 -10.09 4.59
N ALA A 20 7.04 -8.94 3.92
CA ALA A 20 6.07 -8.71 2.86
C ALA A 20 6.18 -9.77 1.76
N ILE A 21 7.36 -9.95 1.16
CA ILE A 21 7.59 -10.92 0.09
C ILE A 21 7.31 -12.36 0.53
N LYS A 22 7.76 -12.74 1.73
CA LYS A 22 7.47 -14.07 2.28
C LYS A 22 5.98 -14.30 2.46
N SER A 23 5.25 -13.33 3.01
CA SER A 23 3.81 -13.45 3.22
C SER A 23 3.05 -13.54 1.89
N ILE A 24 3.40 -12.72 0.90
CA ILE A 24 2.83 -12.79 -0.45
C ILE A 24 3.03 -14.20 -1.04
N ARG A 25 4.24 -14.75 -1.00
CA ARG A 25 4.50 -16.11 -1.53
C ARG A 25 3.80 -17.20 -0.76
N LYS A 26 3.58 -17.03 0.53
CA LYS A 26 2.96 -18.03 1.40
C LYS A 26 1.44 -18.00 1.35
N TYR A 27 0.84 -16.82 1.40
CA TYR A 27 -0.59 -16.63 1.66
C TYR A 27 -1.43 -16.21 0.45
N SER A 28 -0.81 -15.77 -0.66
CA SER A 28 -1.59 -15.48 -1.87
C SER A 28 -2.27 -16.73 -2.41
N HIS A 29 -3.46 -16.55 -2.94
CA HIS A 29 -4.18 -17.58 -3.69
C HIS A 29 -3.48 -17.89 -5.02
N PHE A 30 -3.11 -16.84 -5.75
CA PHE A 30 -2.42 -16.95 -7.04
C PHE A 30 -0.91 -17.14 -6.82
N LYS A 31 -0.48 -18.41 -6.60
CA LYS A 31 0.89 -18.77 -6.17
C LYS A 31 2.00 -18.32 -7.12
N ASP A 32 1.73 -18.32 -8.44
CA ASP A 32 2.71 -17.93 -9.48
C ASP A 32 2.54 -16.46 -9.90
N MET A 33 1.88 -15.65 -9.07
CA MET A 33 1.67 -14.21 -9.33
C MET A 33 3.02 -13.50 -9.45
N PRO A 34 3.29 -12.76 -10.55
CA PRO A 34 4.47 -11.91 -10.66
C PRO A 34 4.53 -10.90 -9.50
N VAL A 35 5.72 -10.70 -8.96
CA VAL A 35 6.00 -9.66 -7.97
C VAL A 35 7.12 -8.77 -8.50
N VAL A 36 6.82 -7.49 -8.61
CA VAL A 36 7.76 -6.45 -9.07
C VAL A 36 8.16 -5.58 -7.89
N VAL A 37 9.45 -5.36 -7.72
CA VAL A 37 10.01 -4.54 -6.64
C VAL A 37 10.85 -3.41 -7.24
N TYR A 38 10.58 -2.19 -6.83
CA TYR A 38 11.42 -1.03 -7.09
C TYR A 38 12.10 -0.59 -5.80
N ALA A 39 13.43 -0.60 -5.80
CA ALA A 39 14.26 -0.13 -4.69
C ALA A 39 14.93 1.19 -5.08
N GLU A 40 14.66 2.25 -4.32
CA GLU A 40 15.21 3.57 -4.59
C GLU A 40 16.09 4.06 -3.45
N ASN A 41 17.35 4.39 -3.76
CA ASN A 41 18.31 5.00 -2.82
C ASN A 41 18.47 4.20 -1.51
N CYS A 42 18.46 2.87 -1.59
CA CYS A 42 18.65 2.03 -0.41
C CYS A 42 20.12 1.96 0.01
N ASP A 43 20.35 1.99 1.32
CA ASP A 43 21.67 1.85 1.94
C ASP A 43 21.67 0.83 3.13
N ASP A 44 20.57 0.05 3.26
CA ASP A 44 20.35 -0.91 4.34
C ASP A 44 20.59 -2.38 3.93
N GLY A 45 21.16 -2.61 2.74
CA GLY A 45 21.39 -3.94 2.17
C GLY A 45 20.22 -4.47 1.34
N THR A 46 19.21 -3.64 1.03
CA THR A 46 18.08 -4.02 0.18
C THR A 46 18.52 -4.40 -1.22
N ASP A 47 19.44 -3.63 -1.81
CA ASP A 47 19.92 -3.80 -3.18
C ASP A 47 20.62 -5.17 -3.34
N GLU A 48 21.55 -5.48 -2.46
CA GLU A 48 22.27 -6.75 -2.45
C GLU A 48 21.33 -7.93 -2.19
N TRP A 49 20.38 -7.75 -1.26
CA TRP A 49 19.42 -8.79 -0.97
C TRP A 49 18.51 -9.10 -2.18
N LEU A 50 18.07 -8.11 -2.93
CA LEU A 50 17.28 -8.30 -4.15
C LEU A 50 18.09 -9.06 -5.20
N VAL A 51 19.34 -8.67 -5.43
CA VAL A 51 20.24 -9.37 -6.37
C VAL A 51 20.38 -10.84 -6.01
N ASP A 52 20.62 -11.15 -4.74
CA ASP A 52 20.89 -12.50 -4.25
C ASP A 52 19.63 -13.40 -4.15
N ASN A 53 18.47 -12.80 -4.01
CA ASN A 53 17.24 -13.55 -3.66
C ASN A 53 16.12 -13.46 -4.69
N ALA A 54 16.23 -12.63 -5.73
CA ALA A 54 15.15 -12.45 -6.71
C ALA A 54 14.73 -13.76 -7.37
N GLU A 55 15.69 -14.59 -7.81
CA GLU A 55 15.39 -15.90 -8.40
C GLU A 55 14.64 -16.80 -7.43
N LYS A 56 15.10 -16.88 -6.17
CA LYS A 56 14.50 -17.71 -5.12
C LYS A 56 13.02 -17.38 -4.86
N TYR A 57 12.70 -16.09 -4.89
CA TYR A 57 11.34 -15.61 -4.64
C TYR A 57 10.56 -15.28 -5.91
N GLY A 58 11.12 -15.50 -7.11
CA GLY A 58 10.48 -15.20 -8.38
C GLY A 58 10.15 -13.71 -8.53
N LEU A 59 11.10 -12.83 -8.18
CA LEU A 59 10.92 -11.38 -8.24
C LEU A 59 11.48 -10.83 -9.55
N THR A 60 10.79 -9.83 -10.10
CA THR A 60 11.38 -8.87 -11.03
C THR A 60 11.69 -7.61 -10.23
N TYR A 61 12.85 -7.01 -10.42
CA TYR A 61 13.22 -5.82 -9.65
C TYR A 61 13.93 -4.78 -10.52
N LEU A 62 13.87 -3.53 -10.05
CA LEU A 62 14.65 -2.41 -10.54
C LEU A 62 15.26 -1.67 -9.35
N ILE A 63 16.54 -1.40 -9.40
CA ILE A 63 17.30 -0.64 -8.39
C ILE A 63 17.74 0.66 -9.04
N GLU A 64 17.44 1.78 -8.43
CA GLU A 64 17.87 3.10 -8.89
C GLU A 64 18.37 3.97 -7.73
N HIS A 65 19.31 4.83 -8.06
CA HIS A 65 19.82 5.88 -7.16
C HIS A 65 19.61 7.23 -7.85
N ASN A 66 18.54 7.93 -7.43
CA ASN A 66 18.07 9.15 -8.05
C ASN A 66 18.30 10.38 -7.16
N ASP A 67 18.67 11.50 -7.78
CA ASP A 67 18.69 12.82 -7.15
C ASP A 67 18.12 13.85 -8.16
N PRO A 68 16.92 14.41 -7.89
CA PRO A 68 16.04 14.14 -6.74
C PRO A 68 15.40 12.73 -6.79
N ALA A 69 15.05 12.20 -5.61
CA ALA A 69 14.33 10.93 -5.49
C ALA A 69 12.92 11.02 -6.08
N LYS A 70 12.48 9.94 -6.75
CA LYS A 70 11.09 9.80 -7.23
C LYS A 70 10.10 9.62 -6.08
N GLY A 71 10.55 8.96 -5.00
CA GLY A 71 9.78 8.75 -3.78
C GLY A 71 8.65 7.72 -3.92
N ILE A 72 7.71 7.73 -2.97
CA ILE A 72 6.67 6.70 -2.87
C ILE A 72 5.80 6.68 -4.14
N GLY A 73 5.19 7.80 -4.50
CA GLY A 73 4.30 7.89 -5.66
C GLY A 73 5.00 7.59 -6.98
N GLY A 74 6.17 8.20 -7.20
CA GLY A 74 6.98 7.93 -8.40
C GLY A 74 7.48 6.49 -8.47
N GLY A 75 7.83 5.88 -7.33
CA GLY A 75 8.22 4.47 -7.27
C GLY A 75 7.06 3.54 -7.63
N LEU A 76 5.83 3.86 -7.23
CA LEU A 76 4.64 3.12 -7.65
C LEU A 76 4.37 3.25 -9.15
N ASN A 77 4.63 4.41 -9.75
CA ASN A 77 4.56 4.59 -11.20
C ASN A 77 5.58 3.69 -11.91
N VAL A 78 6.83 3.65 -11.42
CA VAL A 78 7.89 2.81 -12.00
C VAL A 78 7.52 1.33 -12.00
N VAL A 79 7.03 0.78 -10.86
CA VAL A 79 6.62 -0.63 -10.82
C VAL A 79 5.39 -0.89 -11.69
N ALA A 80 4.46 0.05 -11.79
CA ALA A 80 3.29 -0.06 -12.65
C ALA A 80 3.67 -0.13 -14.14
N ASP A 81 4.68 0.62 -14.57
CA ASP A 81 5.20 0.58 -15.95
C ASP A 81 5.84 -0.76 -16.32
N MET A 82 6.32 -1.53 -15.32
CA MET A 82 6.89 -2.87 -15.52
C MET A 82 5.81 -3.96 -15.64
N VAL A 83 4.54 -3.66 -15.33
CA VAL A 83 3.44 -4.64 -15.32
C VAL A 83 2.97 -4.96 -16.73
N GLN A 84 2.84 -6.27 -17.03
CA GLN A 84 2.32 -6.80 -18.29
C GLN A 84 0.96 -7.51 -18.14
N THR A 85 0.47 -7.61 -16.92
CA THR A 85 -0.81 -8.26 -16.59
C THR A 85 -1.96 -7.25 -16.62
N GLU A 86 -3.20 -7.75 -16.63
CA GLU A 86 -4.41 -6.91 -16.65
C GLU A 86 -4.59 -6.11 -15.36
N PHE A 87 -4.19 -6.68 -14.21
CA PHE A 87 -4.36 -6.05 -12.90
C PHE A 87 -3.03 -5.75 -12.24
N ILE A 88 -2.96 -4.57 -11.64
CA ILE A 88 -1.90 -4.15 -10.73
C ILE A 88 -2.44 -4.24 -9.32
N ASN A 89 -1.65 -4.80 -8.42
CA ASN A 89 -1.94 -4.83 -7.00
C ASN A 89 -0.79 -4.20 -6.21
N PHE A 90 -1.04 -3.08 -5.58
CA PHE A 90 -0.03 -2.34 -4.82
C PHE A 90 0.01 -2.79 -3.36
N ILE A 91 1.20 -3.10 -2.87
CA ILE A 91 1.49 -3.43 -1.47
C ILE A 91 2.70 -2.61 -1.03
N HIS A 92 2.65 -2.03 0.17
CA HIS A 92 3.82 -1.39 0.75
C HIS A 92 4.82 -2.42 1.28
N ALA A 93 6.10 -2.04 1.32
CA ALA A 93 7.17 -2.91 1.79
C ALA A 93 7.04 -3.33 3.27
N ASP A 94 6.25 -2.61 4.06
CA ASP A 94 5.98 -2.86 5.47
C ASP A 94 4.57 -3.45 5.73
N MET A 95 4.05 -4.23 4.76
CA MET A 95 2.77 -4.94 4.89
C MET A 95 2.95 -6.45 4.85
N VAL A 96 2.18 -7.15 5.66
CA VAL A 96 2.05 -8.62 5.67
C VAL A 96 0.63 -8.98 5.30
N VAL A 97 0.45 -9.84 4.31
CA VAL A 97 -0.87 -10.19 3.76
C VAL A 97 -1.48 -11.38 4.49
N SER A 98 -2.84 -11.42 4.57
CA SER A 98 -3.58 -12.56 5.09
C SER A 98 -3.80 -13.66 4.04
N GLN A 99 -4.38 -14.79 4.46
CA GLN A 99 -4.67 -15.90 3.55
C GLN A 99 -5.68 -15.49 2.46
N ASP A 100 -5.37 -15.82 1.20
CA ASP A 100 -6.21 -15.60 0.00
C ASP A 100 -6.64 -14.13 -0.23
N TRP A 101 -5.93 -13.18 0.36
CA TRP A 101 -6.20 -11.74 0.27
C TRP A 101 -6.36 -11.22 -1.16
N ASP A 102 -5.56 -11.71 -2.10
CA ASP A 102 -5.52 -11.35 -3.51
C ASP A 102 -6.74 -11.87 -4.29
N LEU A 103 -7.24 -13.06 -3.95
CA LEU A 103 -8.47 -13.62 -4.50
C LEU A 103 -9.68 -12.74 -4.16
N GLU A 104 -9.76 -12.26 -2.93
CA GLU A 104 -10.89 -11.46 -2.49
C GLU A 104 -10.93 -10.09 -3.19
N LEU A 105 -9.77 -9.49 -3.46
CA LEU A 105 -9.70 -8.30 -4.30
C LEU A 105 -10.13 -8.59 -5.74
N TYR A 106 -9.65 -9.67 -6.33
CA TYR A 106 -9.97 -10.06 -7.71
C TYR A 106 -11.47 -10.33 -7.92
N LYS A 107 -12.13 -10.98 -6.96
CA LYS A 107 -13.58 -11.24 -7.00
C LYS A 107 -14.42 -9.98 -7.18
N MET A 108 -13.96 -8.82 -6.73
CA MET A 108 -14.71 -7.57 -6.92
C MET A 108 -14.75 -7.15 -8.38
N PHE A 109 -13.68 -7.38 -9.14
CA PHE A 109 -13.67 -7.12 -10.59
C PHE A 109 -14.54 -8.10 -11.37
N GLU A 110 -14.67 -9.36 -10.90
CA GLU A 110 -15.62 -10.31 -11.47
C GLU A 110 -17.07 -9.94 -11.15
N LYS A 111 -17.31 -9.42 -9.94
CA LYS A 111 -18.64 -8.99 -9.48
C LYS A 111 -19.13 -7.72 -10.19
N TYR A 112 -18.22 -6.81 -10.51
CA TYR A 112 -18.50 -5.52 -11.11
C TYR A 112 -17.64 -5.28 -12.37
N PRO A 113 -17.83 -6.08 -13.44
CA PRO A 113 -16.89 -6.13 -14.57
C PRO A 113 -16.82 -4.82 -15.38
N ASP A 114 -17.92 -4.05 -15.40
CA ASP A 114 -18.04 -2.82 -16.19
C ASP A 114 -17.76 -1.54 -15.38
N GLU A 115 -17.44 -1.67 -14.08
CA GLU A 115 -17.18 -0.52 -13.23
C GLU A 115 -15.67 -0.17 -13.18
N LYS A 116 -15.38 1.13 -13.05
CA LYS A 116 -14.04 1.61 -12.69
C LYS A 116 -13.85 1.41 -11.19
N LEU A 117 -12.93 0.53 -10.80
CA LEU A 117 -12.75 0.14 -9.40
C LEU A 117 -11.35 0.46 -8.89
N TRP A 118 -11.29 0.91 -7.65
CA TRP A 118 -10.15 0.80 -6.77
C TRP A 118 -10.53 -0.11 -5.60
N VAL A 119 -9.97 -1.31 -5.55
CA VAL A 119 -10.31 -2.32 -4.55
C VAL A 119 -9.20 -2.46 -3.53
N ASN A 120 -9.48 -2.13 -2.27
CA ASN A 120 -8.48 -2.12 -1.21
C ASN A 120 -8.61 -3.32 -0.27
N SER A 121 -7.48 -3.71 0.34
CA SER A 121 -7.49 -4.54 1.53
C SER A 121 -7.80 -3.72 2.78
N HIS A 122 -8.46 -4.35 3.77
CA HIS A 122 -8.52 -3.77 5.11
C HIS A 122 -7.13 -3.77 5.73
N ARG A 123 -6.70 -2.63 6.23
CA ARG A 123 -5.46 -2.49 6.97
C ARG A 123 -5.69 -2.76 8.44
N VAL A 124 -4.89 -3.63 9.01
CA VAL A 124 -4.78 -3.86 10.45
C VAL A 124 -3.51 -3.17 10.90
N GLU A 125 -3.62 -2.16 11.74
CA GLU A 125 -2.52 -1.30 12.14
C GLU A 125 -2.35 -1.26 13.66
N PRO A 126 -1.13 -1.37 14.20
CA PRO A 126 -0.90 -1.14 15.61
C PRO A 126 -1.16 0.34 15.94
N ASP A 127 -1.72 0.62 17.11
CA ASP A 127 -1.97 1.99 17.55
C ASP A 127 -0.65 2.74 17.81
N MET A 128 -0.17 3.45 16.80
CA MET A 128 1.06 4.24 16.87
C MET A 128 0.81 5.72 17.21
N PHE A 129 -0.44 6.18 16.96
CA PHE A 129 -0.75 7.62 17.00
C PHE A 129 -2.00 7.96 17.83
N GLY A 130 -2.55 7.00 18.58
CA GLY A 130 -3.81 7.19 19.32
C GLY A 130 -5.02 7.29 18.40
N GLY A 131 -4.99 6.56 17.28
CA GLY A 131 -6.06 6.57 16.28
C GLY A 131 -7.24 5.67 16.63
N GLU A 132 -8.37 5.90 15.96
CA GLU A 132 -9.56 5.05 16.06
C GLU A 132 -9.75 4.24 14.78
N SER A 133 -10.34 3.05 14.93
CA SER A 133 -10.73 2.23 13.78
C SER A 133 -11.74 2.98 12.92
N ARG A 134 -11.59 2.84 11.60
CA ARG A 134 -12.47 3.44 10.60
C ARG A 134 -12.62 2.48 9.42
N PRO A 135 -13.59 2.69 8.51
CA PRO A 135 -13.71 1.85 7.32
C PRO A 135 -12.38 1.72 6.58
N GLY A 136 -11.95 0.48 6.40
CA GLY A 136 -10.68 0.14 5.76
C GLY A 136 -9.44 0.13 6.66
N THR A 137 -9.59 0.54 7.94
CA THR A 137 -8.46 0.51 8.89
C THR A 137 -8.93 0.03 10.26
N VAL A 138 -8.41 -1.10 10.72
CA VAL A 138 -8.65 -1.66 12.06
C VAL A 138 -7.44 -1.32 12.92
N ILE A 139 -7.63 -0.46 13.92
CA ILE A 139 -6.58 -0.13 14.88
C ILE A 139 -6.62 -1.13 16.03
N ILE A 140 -5.49 -1.73 16.34
CA ILE A 140 -5.34 -2.74 17.38
C ILE A 140 -4.32 -2.30 18.43
N PRO A 141 -4.36 -2.86 19.65
CA PRO A 141 -3.30 -2.65 20.64
C PRO A 141 -1.93 -2.99 20.04
N ARG A 142 -0.94 -2.14 20.33
CA ARG A 142 0.40 -2.23 19.74
C ARG A 142 1.06 -3.60 19.96
N GLU A 143 0.82 -4.21 21.11
CA GLU A 143 1.42 -5.47 21.52
C GLU A 143 0.67 -6.72 21.01
N MET A 144 -0.45 -6.53 20.32
CA MET A 144 -1.33 -7.65 19.95
C MET A 144 -0.64 -8.67 19.03
N PHE A 145 0.06 -8.17 18.00
CA PHE A 145 0.83 -9.02 17.07
C PHE A 145 2.31 -8.62 17.02
N GLY A 146 2.76 -7.76 17.92
CA GLY A 146 4.04 -7.08 17.80
C GLY A 146 3.98 -5.91 16.80
N TYR A 147 4.84 -4.92 16.97
CA TYR A 147 4.86 -3.70 16.15
C TYR A 147 6.21 -3.45 15.46
N THR A 148 7.16 -4.38 15.62
CA THR A 148 8.41 -4.42 14.85
C THR A 148 8.52 -5.74 14.09
N HIS A 149 9.41 -5.79 13.10
CA HIS A 149 9.64 -7.00 12.30
C HIS A 149 10.12 -8.20 13.15
N ASP A 150 10.85 -7.96 14.26
CA ASP A 150 11.37 -8.99 15.14
C ASP A 150 10.32 -9.52 16.14
N GLU A 151 9.33 -8.68 16.45
CA GLU A 151 8.27 -9.02 17.42
C GLU A 151 7.02 -9.59 16.74
N PHE A 152 6.95 -9.54 15.41
CA PHE A 152 5.73 -9.86 14.69
C PHE A 152 5.34 -11.32 14.79
N GLU A 153 4.20 -11.58 15.42
CA GLU A 153 3.57 -12.88 15.61
C GLU A 153 2.71 -13.27 14.39
N GLU A 154 3.40 -13.57 13.25
CA GLU A 154 2.76 -13.87 11.95
C GLU A 154 1.61 -14.88 12.09
N ARG A 155 1.81 -16.00 12.79
CA ARG A 155 0.81 -17.04 12.97
C ARG A 155 -0.43 -16.53 13.68
N TYR A 156 -0.23 -15.73 14.73
CA TYR A 156 -1.33 -15.17 15.49
C TYR A 156 -2.13 -14.16 14.65
N PHE A 157 -1.46 -13.32 13.86
CA PHE A 157 -2.16 -12.43 12.91
C PHE A 157 -3.01 -13.22 11.90
N ILE A 158 -2.50 -14.30 11.31
CA ILE A 158 -3.22 -15.09 10.31
C ILE A 158 -4.44 -15.78 10.91
N ASP A 159 -4.29 -16.39 12.08
CA ASP A 159 -5.39 -17.07 12.78
C ASP A 159 -6.49 -16.06 13.16
N TRP A 160 -6.10 -14.89 13.70
CA TRP A 160 -7.02 -13.80 14.01
C TRP A 160 -7.71 -13.22 12.75
N ALA A 161 -6.98 -13.04 11.67
CA ALA A 161 -7.55 -12.53 10.41
C ALA A 161 -8.65 -13.45 9.87
N ALA A 162 -8.48 -14.76 9.97
CA ALA A 162 -9.48 -15.74 9.59
C ALA A 162 -10.77 -15.59 10.45
N GLU A 163 -10.62 -15.51 11.77
CA GLU A 163 -11.77 -15.29 12.68
C GLU A 163 -12.45 -13.94 12.43
N PHE A 164 -11.67 -12.88 12.25
CA PHE A 164 -12.20 -11.53 11.99
C PHE A 164 -13.04 -11.50 10.71
N THR A 165 -12.58 -12.13 9.64
CA THR A 165 -13.29 -12.15 8.35
C THR A 165 -14.58 -12.97 8.40
N GLU A 166 -14.64 -14.04 9.19
CA GLU A 166 -15.87 -14.81 9.42
C GLU A 166 -16.93 -13.99 10.15
N GLN A 167 -16.52 -13.16 11.11
CA GLN A 167 -17.43 -12.33 11.91
C GLN A 167 -17.88 -11.06 11.18
N ASN A 168 -17.10 -10.57 10.24
CA ASN A 168 -17.29 -9.27 9.56
C ASN A 168 -17.45 -9.43 8.04
N ASP A 169 -18.15 -10.45 7.57
CA ASP A 169 -18.33 -10.70 6.12
C ASP A 169 -19.27 -9.68 5.48
N VAL A 170 -18.81 -8.43 5.39
CA VAL A 170 -19.55 -7.32 4.79
C VAL A 170 -18.64 -6.56 3.84
N GLU A 171 -19.05 -6.47 2.56
CA GLU A 171 -18.42 -5.56 1.61
C GLU A 171 -18.68 -4.11 2.02
N ILE A 172 -17.63 -3.32 2.21
CA ILE A 172 -17.77 -1.90 2.52
C ILE A 172 -17.65 -1.11 1.20
N PRO A 173 -18.71 -0.39 0.76
CA PRO A 173 -18.71 0.37 -0.49
C PRO A 173 -18.01 1.72 -0.34
N LYS A 174 -16.96 1.76 0.45
CA LYS A 174 -16.11 2.92 0.75
C LYS A 174 -14.76 2.39 1.20
N GLY A 175 -13.77 3.20 1.18
CA GLY A 175 -12.46 2.88 1.74
C GLY A 175 -11.35 3.28 0.80
N GLU A 176 -10.60 4.29 1.21
CA GLU A 176 -9.37 4.68 0.58
C GLU A 176 -8.22 3.96 1.26
N GLY A 177 -7.29 3.50 0.49
CA GLY A 177 -6.11 2.84 1.02
C GLY A 177 -5.07 2.65 -0.07
N VAL A 178 -3.82 2.65 0.34
CA VAL A 178 -2.66 2.57 -0.54
C VAL A 178 -2.31 1.13 -0.95
N SER A 179 -2.92 0.13 -0.30
CA SER A 179 -2.84 -1.28 -0.69
C SER A 179 -4.08 -1.66 -1.50
N GLY A 180 -4.01 -1.48 -2.80
CA GLY A 180 -5.18 -1.66 -3.64
C GLY A 180 -4.88 -2.29 -4.98
N MET A 181 -5.92 -2.91 -5.55
CA MET A 181 -5.93 -3.49 -6.90
C MET A 181 -6.70 -2.59 -7.87
N ILE A 182 -6.16 -2.44 -9.07
CA ILE A 182 -6.75 -1.66 -10.16
C ILE A 182 -6.46 -2.38 -11.49
N ARG A 183 -7.30 -2.17 -12.50
CA ARG A 183 -6.91 -2.56 -13.87
C ARG A 183 -5.76 -1.68 -14.37
N LYS A 184 -4.80 -2.29 -15.06
CA LYS A 184 -3.66 -1.56 -15.66
C LYS A 184 -4.13 -0.43 -16.58
N VAL A 185 -5.14 -0.68 -17.38
CA VAL A 185 -5.72 0.33 -18.29
C VAL A 185 -6.32 1.52 -17.54
N ASP A 186 -6.89 1.30 -16.37
CA ASP A 186 -7.45 2.35 -15.52
C ASP A 186 -6.35 3.16 -14.83
N TRP A 187 -5.26 2.49 -14.39
CA TRP A 187 -4.07 3.16 -13.85
C TRP A 187 -3.43 4.07 -14.90
N ASP A 188 -3.26 3.56 -16.11
CA ASP A 188 -2.70 4.32 -17.22
C ASP A 188 -3.60 5.50 -17.61
N HIS A 189 -4.92 5.30 -17.61
CA HIS A 189 -5.90 6.34 -17.90
C HIS A 189 -5.85 7.50 -16.89
N ILE A 190 -5.78 7.18 -15.58
CA ILE A 190 -5.71 8.20 -14.52
C ILE A 190 -4.33 8.87 -14.46
N GLY A 191 -3.31 8.29 -15.11
CA GLY A 191 -1.95 8.81 -15.18
C GLY A 191 -1.11 8.54 -13.93
N GLY A 192 -1.46 7.54 -13.13
CA GLY A 192 -0.72 7.16 -11.93
C GLY A 192 -0.66 8.25 -10.86
N ASN A 193 0.39 8.23 -10.03
CA ASN A 193 0.67 9.27 -9.05
C ASN A 193 1.28 10.51 -9.73
N ASP A 194 1.01 11.69 -9.19
CA ASP A 194 1.58 12.94 -9.67
C ASP A 194 2.97 13.18 -9.04
N ASP A 195 4.01 13.18 -9.87
CA ASP A 195 5.40 13.30 -9.45
C ASP A 195 5.73 14.60 -8.70
N ARG A 196 4.86 15.62 -8.79
CA ARG A 196 5.03 16.85 -7.99
C ARG A 196 5.06 16.61 -6.50
N PHE A 197 4.43 15.52 -6.02
CA PHE A 197 4.39 15.16 -4.61
C PHE A 197 5.63 14.41 -4.13
N ALA A 198 6.60 14.15 -5.01
CA ALA A 198 7.87 13.55 -4.58
C ALA A 198 8.57 14.38 -3.48
N PRO A 199 9.24 13.76 -2.52
CA PRO A 199 9.47 12.32 -2.42
C PRO A 199 8.37 11.56 -1.65
N ALA A 200 7.47 12.23 -0.95
CA ALA A 200 6.38 11.60 -0.19
C ALA A 200 5.36 12.63 0.30
N TRP A 201 4.18 12.14 0.69
CA TRP A 201 3.07 12.85 1.30
C TRP A 201 2.17 13.58 0.30
N TRP A 202 0.87 13.35 0.45
CA TRP A 202 -0.22 13.96 -0.31
C TRP A 202 -0.44 13.39 -1.71
N GLU A 203 0.42 12.48 -2.19
CA GLU A 203 0.25 11.80 -3.47
C GLU A 203 -1.00 10.93 -3.52
N ASP A 204 -1.34 10.28 -2.40
CA ASP A 204 -2.52 9.44 -2.25
C ASP A 204 -3.82 10.26 -2.24
N PHE A 205 -3.87 11.38 -1.53
CA PHE A 205 -5.03 12.27 -1.56
C PHE A 205 -5.28 12.82 -2.96
N ASP A 206 -4.22 13.19 -3.66
CA ASP A 206 -4.31 13.64 -5.05
C ASP A 206 -4.85 12.54 -5.96
N LEU A 207 -4.30 11.34 -5.88
CA LEU A 207 -4.72 10.21 -6.67
C LEU A 207 -6.19 9.86 -6.42
N PHE A 208 -6.60 9.74 -5.16
CA PHE A 208 -7.97 9.39 -4.81
C PHE A 208 -8.98 10.47 -5.20
N LEU A 209 -8.61 11.75 -5.11
CA LEU A 209 -9.46 12.84 -5.57
C LEU A 209 -9.64 12.82 -7.09
N ARG A 210 -8.57 12.56 -7.87
CA ARG A 210 -8.66 12.37 -9.32
C ARG A 210 -9.54 11.18 -9.68
N MET A 211 -9.34 10.05 -9.02
CA MET A 211 -10.15 8.85 -9.22
C MET A 211 -11.64 9.11 -8.94
N LYS A 212 -11.97 9.77 -7.83
CA LYS A 212 -13.36 10.13 -7.52
C LYS A 212 -13.99 11.03 -8.57
N ASN A 213 -13.25 12.04 -9.03
CA ASN A 213 -13.71 12.95 -10.09
C ASN A 213 -13.95 12.21 -11.42
N GLU A 214 -13.21 11.13 -11.67
CA GLU A 214 -13.36 10.25 -12.85
C GLU A 214 -14.41 9.12 -12.65
N GLY A 215 -15.10 9.11 -11.51
CA GLY A 215 -16.16 8.16 -11.21
C GLY A 215 -15.70 6.76 -10.76
N TYR A 216 -14.48 6.63 -10.25
CA TYR A 216 -14.04 5.37 -9.66
C TYR A 216 -14.80 5.08 -8.37
N ARG A 217 -15.20 3.84 -8.23
CA ARG A 217 -15.79 3.31 -7.00
C ARG A 217 -14.71 2.65 -6.16
N PHE A 218 -14.69 2.98 -4.86
CA PHE A 218 -13.79 2.41 -3.86
C PHE A 218 -14.52 1.30 -3.13
N ILE A 219 -13.91 0.11 -3.05
CA ILE A 219 -14.50 -1.08 -2.41
C ILE A 219 -13.48 -1.73 -1.50
N LEU A 220 -13.98 -2.22 -0.37
CA LEU A 220 -13.25 -3.05 0.59
C LEU A 220 -13.97 -4.39 0.72
N PRO A 221 -13.46 -5.48 0.12
CA PRO A 221 -13.99 -6.83 0.39
C PRO A 221 -13.60 -7.23 1.82
N SER A 222 -14.55 -7.80 2.55
CA SER A 222 -14.38 -8.15 3.98
C SER A 222 -13.20 -9.07 4.27
N LYS A 223 -12.85 -9.93 3.32
CA LYS A 223 -11.89 -11.03 3.51
C LYS A 223 -10.48 -10.74 3.00
N SER A 224 -10.22 -9.53 2.53
CA SER A 224 -8.85 -9.11 2.18
C SER A 224 -8.28 -8.24 3.29
N LEU A 225 -7.34 -8.78 4.07
CA LEU A 225 -6.67 -8.07 5.16
C LEU A 225 -5.16 -8.01 4.92
N VAL A 226 -4.58 -6.90 5.33
CA VAL A 226 -3.12 -6.73 5.41
C VAL A 226 -2.76 -6.14 6.78
N PHE A 227 -1.74 -6.69 7.43
CA PHE A 227 -1.12 -6.05 8.57
C PHE A 227 -0.13 -5.01 8.08
N HIS A 228 -0.28 -3.78 8.52
CA HIS A 228 0.57 -2.67 8.13
C HIS A 228 1.32 -2.15 9.35
N PHE A 229 2.64 -2.31 9.35
CA PHE A 229 3.47 -1.83 10.46
C PHE A 229 3.46 -0.31 10.58
N GLY A 230 3.17 0.39 9.48
CA GLY A 230 3.01 1.84 9.42
C GLY A 230 4.31 2.62 9.45
N ALA A 231 4.53 3.39 8.38
CA ALA A 231 5.50 4.48 8.32
C ALA A 231 6.97 4.12 8.67
N ARG A 232 7.41 2.88 8.36
CA ARG A 232 8.75 2.38 8.76
C ARG A 232 9.91 3.09 8.06
N SER A 233 9.71 3.59 6.85
CA SER A 233 10.71 4.37 6.13
C SER A 233 10.46 5.88 6.18
N SER A 234 9.24 6.32 6.49
CA SER A 234 8.87 7.74 6.48
C SER A 234 8.93 8.41 7.86
N HIS A 235 8.23 7.85 8.87
CA HIS A 235 8.19 8.43 10.22
C HIS A 235 9.24 7.82 11.15
N PHE A 236 9.39 6.50 11.13
CA PHE A 236 10.17 5.73 12.10
C PHE A 236 11.29 4.91 11.45
N PRO A 237 12.27 5.57 10.79
CA PRO A 237 13.37 4.85 10.19
C PRO A 237 14.15 4.08 11.27
N LYS A 238 14.52 2.84 10.99
CA LYS A 238 15.24 1.95 11.92
C LYS A 238 14.50 1.69 13.23
N ASP A 239 13.15 1.72 13.18
CA ASP A 239 12.29 1.51 14.35
C ASP A 239 12.55 2.46 15.52
N ASP A 240 13.04 3.65 15.25
CA ASP A 240 13.18 4.71 16.26
C ASP A 240 11.84 5.42 16.49
N PHE A 241 11.07 4.93 17.46
CA PHE A 241 9.77 5.49 17.85
C PHE A 241 9.86 6.69 18.78
N THR A 242 11.07 7.16 19.10
CA THR A 242 11.28 8.25 20.05
C THR A 242 11.23 9.62 19.38
N ARG A 243 11.40 9.67 18.05
CA ARG A 243 11.38 10.93 17.29
C ARG A 243 10.87 10.72 15.86
N GLU A 244 10.05 11.65 15.45
CA GLU A 244 9.62 11.77 14.08
C GLU A 244 10.80 12.11 13.15
N SER A 245 10.84 11.48 12.00
CA SER A 245 11.93 11.69 11.04
C SER A 245 11.95 13.12 10.49
N SER A 246 13.12 13.60 10.10
CA SER A 246 13.27 14.88 9.39
C SER A 246 12.48 14.88 8.08
N ARG A 247 12.43 13.72 7.39
CA ARG A 247 11.69 13.55 6.14
C ARG A 247 10.19 13.83 6.32
N SER A 248 9.56 13.32 7.39
CA SER A 248 8.17 13.62 7.72
C SER A 248 7.95 15.11 7.97
N LYS A 249 8.80 15.72 8.80
CA LYS A 249 8.68 17.15 9.16
C LYS A 249 8.83 18.11 8.00
N GLU A 250 9.63 17.75 6.99
CA GLU A 250 9.89 18.60 5.83
C GLU A 250 8.92 18.35 4.69
N CYS A 251 8.62 17.08 4.41
CA CYS A 251 7.84 16.71 3.23
C CYS A 251 6.33 16.91 3.43
N GLU A 252 5.80 16.69 4.63
CA GLU A 252 4.37 16.82 4.87
C GLU A 252 3.84 18.26 4.63
N PRO A 253 4.45 19.32 5.21
CA PRO A 253 4.03 20.70 4.92
C PRO A 253 4.24 21.10 3.46
N ALA A 254 5.34 20.63 2.84
CA ALA A 254 5.62 20.91 1.44
C ALA A 254 4.59 20.24 0.51
N GLY A 255 4.20 19.01 0.80
CA GLY A 255 3.15 18.29 0.10
C GLY A 255 1.79 18.98 0.21
N ALA A 256 1.44 19.45 1.43
CA ALA A 256 0.23 20.22 1.66
C ALA A 256 0.16 21.48 0.77
N GLN A 257 1.25 22.22 0.68
CA GLN A 257 1.31 23.41 -0.17
C GLN A 257 1.16 23.02 -1.66
N LYS A 258 1.83 21.98 -2.13
CA LYS A 258 1.69 21.48 -3.50
C LYS A 258 0.26 21.05 -3.82
N PHE A 259 -0.43 20.45 -2.84
CA PHE A 259 -1.83 20.09 -2.99
C PHE A 259 -2.73 21.32 -3.13
N VAL A 260 -2.57 22.32 -2.27
CA VAL A 260 -3.29 23.61 -2.37
C VAL A 260 -3.02 24.30 -3.68
N ASP A 261 -1.77 24.34 -4.14
CA ASP A 261 -1.39 24.96 -5.42
C ASP A 261 -2.04 24.25 -6.62
N LYS A 262 -2.24 22.94 -6.52
CA LYS A 262 -2.90 22.15 -7.58
C LYS A 262 -4.42 22.30 -7.57
N TRP A 263 -5.03 22.23 -6.39
CA TRP A 263 -6.46 22.06 -6.23
C TRP A 263 -7.20 23.33 -5.78
N GLY A 264 -6.48 24.37 -5.37
CA GLY A 264 -7.03 25.65 -4.93
C GLY A 264 -7.54 25.66 -3.48
N GLY A 265 -7.32 24.56 -2.73
CA GLY A 265 -7.75 24.44 -1.32
C GLY A 265 -7.26 23.14 -0.69
N MET A 266 -7.61 22.95 0.58
CA MET A 266 -7.30 21.73 1.33
C MET A 266 -8.33 20.63 1.06
N PRO A 267 -8.00 19.35 1.23
CA PRO A 267 -8.98 18.28 1.08
C PRO A 267 -10.10 18.39 2.12
N ALA A 268 -11.32 18.16 1.68
CA ALA A 268 -12.47 17.92 2.53
C ALA A 268 -12.61 16.42 2.74
N PHE A 269 -12.92 16.00 3.96
CA PHE A 269 -13.12 14.61 4.32
C PHE A 269 -14.56 14.38 4.77
N ASP A 270 -15.12 13.21 4.44
CA ASP A 270 -16.43 12.77 4.93
C ASP A 270 -16.34 12.27 6.39
N GLU A 271 -17.49 11.82 6.92
CA GLU A 271 -17.57 11.27 8.28
C GLU A 271 -16.73 10.01 8.51
N TRP A 272 -16.22 9.41 7.46
CA TRP A 272 -15.35 8.23 7.49
C TRP A 272 -13.87 8.56 7.29
N GLY A 273 -13.54 9.86 7.21
CA GLY A 273 -12.18 10.31 6.97
C GLY A 273 -11.68 10.08 5.54
N MET A 274 -12.60 9.92 4.58
CA MET A 274 -12.26 9.75 3.17
C MET A 274 -12.35 11.08 2.43
N ILE A 275 -11.43 11.32 1.50
CA ILE A 275 -11.45 12.55 0.72
C ILE A 275 -12.76 12.63 -0.09
N CYS A 276 -13.48 13.75 0.02
CA CYS A 276 -14.76 13.94 -0.67
C CYS A 276 -14.83 15.22 -1.50
N GLY A 277 -13.78 16.02 -1.52
CA GLY A 277 -13.71 17.27 -2.27
C GLY A 277 -12.62 18.21 -1.77
N ILE A 278 -12.78 19.49 -2.05
CA ILE A 278 -11.88 20.58 -1.62
C ILE A 278 -12.66 21.57 -0.78
N LYS A 279 -12.03 22.08 0.29
CA LYS A 279 -12.57 23.14 1.17
C LYS A 279 -11.67 24.35 1.21
#